data_c29488ee56f33dcf0db99dab5ded3094
#
_entry.id   c29488ee56f33dcf0db99dab5ded3094
#
_cell.length_a   1.000
_cell.length_b   1.000
_cell.length_c   1.000
_cell.angle_alpha   90.00
_cell.angle_beta   90.00
_cell.angle_gamma   90.00
#
_symmetry.space_group_name_H-M   'P 1'
#
loop_
_entity.id
_entity.type
_entity.pdbx_description
1 polymer ?
#
loop_
_entity_poly.entity_id
_entity_poly.type
_entity_poly.pdbx_seq_one_letter_code
_entity_poly.pdbx_strand_id
1 'polypeptide(L)'
;MIKRSRKFFKIIEPILKKEGVPDDFKYLAVIESGLENLRSPKGAKGIWQIMRGTGRELGLEINNNVDERYNLELSTIAACRYIKKAKNKFGTWTLAAAAYNRGMSGVNRALKKQNVKSYYDLLLGNETRRYVFRIHAIKLILNNPNNYGFFVGDSEYYKDDDFEVMNVDYPIKNLSEFADKNGINYKTLKIFNPWLIQNHLNNRSKKKYKIKIPK
;
A
#
# COMPACT_ATOMS: atom_id res chain seq x y z
N MET A 1 9.37 -9.72 6.35
CA MET A 1 9.35 -9.07 5.03
C MET A 1 9.46 -10.09 3.90
N ILE A 2 10.56 -10.83 3.75
CA ILE A 2 10.73 -11.86 2.69
C ILE A 2 9.57 -12.87 2.68
N LYS A 3 9.23 -13.47 3.83
CA LYS A 3 8.13 -14.45 3.94
C LYS A 3 6.75 -13.89 3.51
N ARG A 4 6.52 -12.58 3.65
CA ARG A 4 5.26 -11.92 3.23
C ARG A 4 5.24 -11.58 1.75
N SER A 5 6.40 -11.25 1.14
CA SER A 5 6.43 -10.67 -0.20
C SER A 5 5.72 -11.55 -1.22
N ARG A 6 5.90 -12.88 -1.17
CA ARG A 6 5.27 -13.84 -2.09
C ARG A 6 3.74 -13.68 -2.13
N LYS A 7 3.09 -13.57 -0.96
CA LYS A 7 1.64 -13.40 -0.83
C LYS A 7 1.18 -12.03 -1.33
N PHE A 8 1.84 -10.96 -0.87
CA PHE A 8 1.40 -9.60 -1.18
C PHE A 8 1.67 -9.21 -2.63
N PHE A 9 2.77 -9.67 -3.21
CA PHE A 9 3.12 -9.37 -4.60
C PHE A 9 2.13 -9.98 -5.59
N LYS A 10 1.53 -11.14 -5.31
CA LYS A 10 0.45 -11.71 -6.12
C LYS A 10 -0.75 -10.76 -6.29
N ILE A 11 -0.97 -9.86 -5.34
CA ILE A 11 -2.06 -8.87 -5.39
C ILE A 11 -1.54 -7.55 -6.00
N ILE A 12 -0.34 -7.11 -5.60
CA ILE A 12 0.22 -5.82 -6.00
C ILE A 12 0.62 -5.81 -7.48
N GLU A 13 1.33 -6.83 -7.96
CA GLU A 13 1.88 -6.89 -9.34
C GLU A 13 0.81 -6.78 -10.42
N PRO A 14 -0.32 -7.52 -10.38
CA PRO A 14 -1.37 -7.36 -11.38
C PRO A 14 -1.97 -5.95 -11.40
N ILE A 15 -2.05 -5.28 -10.24
CA ILE A 15 -2.56 -3.92 -10.13
C ILE A 15 -1.57 -2.93 -10.74
N LEU A 16 -0.27 -3.04 -10.41
CA LEU A 16 0.78 -2.22 -11.02
C LEU A 16 0.75 -2.34 -12.55
N LYS A 17 0.70 -3.57 -13.07
CA LYS A 17 0.62 -3.86 -14.50
C LYS A 17 -0.61 -3.23 -15.15
N LYS A 18 -1.80 -3.41 -14.54
CA LYS A 18 -3.06 -2.82 -15.02
C LYS A 18 -3.02 -1.31 -15.04
N GLU A 19 -2.40 -0.71 -14.04
CA GLU A 19 -2.28 0.75 -13.90
C GLU A 19 -1.13 1.35 -14.73
N GLY A 20 -0.31 0.53 -15.41
CA GLY A 20 0.83 1.00 -16.21
C GLY A 20 1.97 1.57 -15.38
N VAL A 21 2.17 1.06 -14.17
CA VAL A 21 3.27 1.41 -13.27
C VAL A 21 4.32 0.30 -13.32
N PRO A 22 5.63 0.62 -13.45
CA PRO A 22 6.68 -0.40 -13.45
C PRO A 22 6.64 -1.30 -12.22
N ASP A 23 6.89 -2.60 -12.44
CA ASP A 23 6.83 -3.63 -11.41
C ASP A 23 7.74 -3.33 -10.19
N ASP A 24 8.87 -2.67 -10.42
CA ASP A 24 9.81 -2.29 -9.37
C ASP A 24 9.18 -1.41 -8.28
N PHE A 25 8.04 -0.78 -8.54
CA PHE A 25 7.33 0.01 -7.53
C PHE A 25 6.69 -0.84 -6.42
N LYS A 26 6.56 -2.15 -6.58
CA LYS A 26 6.16 -3.05 -5.47
C LYS A 26 7.12 -2.98 -4.28
N TYR A 27 8.41 -2.72 -4.55
CA TYR A 27 9.42 -2.60 -3.50
C TYR A 27 9.27 -1.32 -2.66
N LEU A 28 8.52 -0.30 -3.14
CA LEU A 28 8.13 0.83 -2.28
C LEU A 28 7.32 0.36 -1.08
N ALA A 29 6.30 -0.47 -1.30
CA ALA A 29 5.48 -1.00 -0.21
C ALA A 29 6.33 -1.76 0.82
N VAL A 30 7.38 -2.43 0.35
CA VAL A 30 8.34 -3.12 1.24
C VAL A 30 9.14 -2.12 2.09
N ILE A 31 9.70 -1.06 1.49
CA ILE A 31 10.49 -0.07 2.26
C ILE A 31 9.65 0.85 3.12
N GLU A 32 8.38 1.05 2.80
CA GLU A 32 7.46 1.89 3.59
C GLU A 32 6.98 1.20 4.87
N SER A 33 6.69 -0.10 4.79
CA SER A 33 6.04 -0.78 5.92
C SER A 33 6.51 -2.22 6.18
N GLY A 34 7.41 -2.79 5.35
CA GLY A 34 7.71 -4.21 5.39
C GLY A 34 6.51 -5.10 5.02
N LEU A 35 5.54 -4.56 4.27
CA LEU A 35 4.26 -5.20 3.93
C LEU A 35 3.38 -5.45 5.17
N GLU A 36 3.36 -4.52 6.11
CA GLU A 36 2.49 -4.53 7.29
C GLU A 36 1.54 -3.32 7.30
N ASN A 37 0.35 -3.51 7.85
CA ASN A 37 -0.61 -2.43 8.05
C ASN A 37 -0.22 -1.56 9.26
N LEU A 38 0.80 -0.72 9.07
CA LEU A 38 1.35 0.15 10.12
C LEU A 38 0.73 1.54 10.13
N ARG A 39 0.94 2.24 11.25
CA ARG A 39 0.69 3.68 11.39
C ARG A 39 2.00 4.37 11.78
N SER A 40 2.44 5.33 10.97
CA SER A 40 3.61 6.14 11.27
C SER A 40 3.29 7.23 12.33
N PRO A 41 4.31 7.77 12.99
CA PRO A 41 4.13 8.92 13.92
C PRO A 41 3.48 10.13 13.23
N LYS A 42 3.73 10.34 11.94
CA LYS A 42 3.14 11.41 11.12
C LYS A 42 1.71 11.10 10.62
N GLY A 43 1.16 9.93 10.96
CA GLY A 43 -0.21 9.53 10.61
C GLY A 43 -0.38 8.92 9.21
N ALA A 44 0.71 8.57 8.53
CA ALA A 44 0.63 7.70 7.35
C ALA A 44 0.18 6.30 7.78
N LYS A 45 -0.60 5.61 6.94
CA LYS A 45 -1.19 4.32 7.30
C LYS A 45 -1.17 3.32 6.14
N GLY A 46 -1.24 2.03 6.53
CA GLY A 46 -1.34 0.90 5.63
C GLY A 46 0.01 0.49 5.03
N ILE A 47 -0.02 -0.47 4.16
CA ILE A 47 1.17 -1.04 3.52
C ILE A 47 1.91 0.01 2.69
N TRP A 48 1.18 0.91 2.05
CA TRP A 48 1.70 1.98 1.21
C TRP A 48 2.02 3.29 1.96
N GLN A 49 1.81 3.36 3.28
CA GLN A 49 2.07 4.53 4.12
C GLN A 49 1.48 5.83 3.54
N ILE A 50 0.21 5.79 3.16
CA ILE A 50 -0.47 6.94 2.56
C ILE A 50 -0.95 7.89 3.66
N MET A 51 -0.70 9.19 3.48
CA MET A 51 -1.23 10.25 4.34
C MET A 51 -2.73 10.43 4.14
N ARG A 52 -3.47 10.86 5.19
CA ARG A 52 -4.94 11.00 5.15
C ARG A 52 -5.42 11.93 4.03
N GLY A 53 -4.82 13.11 3.90
CA GLY A 53 -5.18 14.07 2.85
C GLY A 53 -4.94 13.50 1.45
N THR A 54 -3.72 12.99 1.22
CA THR A 54 -3.35 12.36 -0.04
C THR A 54 -4.25 11.18 -0.41
N GLY A 55 -4.59 10.32 0.57
CA GLY A 55 -5.50 9.20 0.32
C GLY A 55 -6.87 9.65 -0.19
N ARG A 56 -7.46 10.69 0.43
CA ARG A 56 -8.73 11.27 -0.02
C ARG A 56 -8.65 11.89 -1.41
N GLU A 57 -7.59 12.64 -1.69
CA GLU A 57 -7.33 13.21 -3.02
C GLU A 57 -7.20 12.13 -4.10
N LEU A 58 -6.73 10.95 -3.74
CA LEU A 58 -6.58 9.79 -4.63
C LEU A 58 -7.82 8.89 -4.69
N GLY A 59 -8.91 9.27 -4.00
CA GLY A 59 -10.20 8.59 -4.05
C GLY A 59 -10.41 7.50 -3.00
N LEU A 60 -9.56 7.43 -1.96
CA LEU A 60 -9.79 6.51 -0.84
C LEU A 60 -10.83 7.09 0.13
N GLU A 61 -11.74 6.25 0.56
CA GLU A 61 -12.64 6.58 1.67
C GLU A 61 -11.88 6.51 3.00
N ILE A 62 -11.85 7.64 3.69
CA ILE A 62 -11.18 7.75 4.99
C ILE A 62 -12.06 8.59 5.92
N ASN A 63 -12.82 7.92 6.75
CA ASN A 63 -13.71 8.52 7.75
C ASN A 63 -13.52 7.85 9.12
N ASN A 64 -14.49 8.01 10.02
CA ASN A 64 -14.44 7.41 11.36
C ASN A 64 -14.85 5.92 11.38
N ASN A 65 -15.39 5.40 10.28
CA ASN A 65 -15.91 4.04 10.18
C ASN A 65 -15.08 3.17 9.23
N VAL A 66 -14.55 3.79 8.17
CA VAL A 66 -13.80 3.16 7.09
C VAL A 66 -12.48 3.88 6.89
N ASP A 67 -11.39 3.12 6.72
CA ASP A 67 -10.07 3.65 6.32
C ASP A 67 -9.47 2.76 5.23
N GLU A 68 -9.76 3.08 3.97
CA GLU A 68 -9.33 2.28 2.81
C GLU A 68 -7.81 2.26 2.58
N ARG A 69 -7.03 3.04 3.35
CA ARG A 69 -5.56 2.91 3.35
C ARG A 69 -5.08 1.54 3.85
N TYR A 70 -5.91 0.85 4.64
CA TYR A 70 -5.69 -0.51 5.10
C TYR A 70 -6.20 -1.59 4.14
N ASN A 71 -6.94 -1.21 3.09
CA ASN A 71 -7.34 -2.13 2.02
C ASN A 71 -6.21 -2.24 1.00
N LEU A 72 -5.65 -3.42 0.83
CA LEU A 72 -4.46 -3.64 0.00
C LEU A 72 -4.70 -3.25 -1.46
N GLU A 73 -5.80 -3.70 -2.04
CA GLU A 73 -6.12 -3.47 -3.45
C GLU A 73 -6.37 -1.98 -3.73
N LEU A 74 -7.22 -1.35 -2.92
CA LEU A 74 -7.58 0.06 -3.09
C LEU A 74 -6.40 0.99 -2.81
N SER A 75 -5.60 0.71 -1.77
CA SER A 75 -4.41 1.50 -1.46
C SER A 75 -3.32 1.33 -2.52
N THR A 76 -3.20 0.15 -3.15
CA THR A 76 -2.28 -0.06 -4.28
C THR A 76 -2.71 0.77 -5.50
N ILE A 77 -4.01 0.80 -5.84
CA ILE A 77 -4.54 1.65 -6.91
C ILE A 77 -4.25 3.13 -6.61
N ALA A 78 -4.47 3.57 -5.37
CA ALA A 78 -4.18 4.95 -4.97
C ALA A 78 -2.67 5.27 -5.07
N ALA A 79 -1.80 4.36 -4.64
CA ALA A 79 -0.35 4.50 -4.80
C ALA A 79 0.04 4.64 -6.27
N CYS A 80 -0.53 3.81 -7.16
CA CYS A 80 -0.31 3.90 -8.61
C CYS A 80 -0.73 5.26 -9.17
N ARG A 81 -1.88 5.79 -8.77
CA ARG A 81 -2.36 7.12 -9.19
C ARG A 81 -1.37 8.21 -8.77
N TYR A 82 -0.87 8.17 -7.53
CA TYR A 82 0.14 9.11 -7.05
C TYR A 82 1.42 9.03 -7.86
N ILE A 83 1.95 7.83 -8.08
CA ILE A 83 3.18 7.56 -8.81
C ILE A 83 3.07 8.05 -10.25
N LYS A 84 1.96 7.76 -10.95
CA LYS A 84 1.70 8.26 -12.31
C LYS A 84 1.61 9.78 -12.35
N LYS A 85 0.90 10.42 -11.40
CA LYS A 85 0.82 11.88 -11.29
C LYS A 85 2.21 12.49 -11.12
N ALA A 86 3.07 11.88 -10.30
CA ALA A 86 4.45 12.31 -10.11
C ALA A 86 5.31 12.10 -11.36
N LYS A 87 5.17 10.93 -12.04
CA LYS A 87 5.86 10.64 -13.31
C LYS A 87 5.49 11.64 -14.40
N ASN A 88 4.21 11.96 -14.54
CA ASN A 88 3.73 12.94 -15.51
C ASN A 88 4.27 14.35 -15.21
N LYS A 89 4.38 14.71 -13.93
CA LYS A 89 4.91 16.01 -13.51
C LYS A 89 6.41 16.14 -13.70
N PHE A 90 7.19 15.11 -13.43
CA PHE A 90 8.65 15.18 -13.36
C PHE A 90 9.38 14.49 -14.51
N GLY A 91 8.67 13.78 -15.37
CA GLY A 91 9.22 13.14 -16.58
C GLY A 91 9.92 11.79 -16.34
N THR A 92 10.35 11.44 -15.12
CA THR A 92 11.08 10.21 -14.83
C THR A 92 10.48 9.40 -13.67
N TRP A 93 10.60 8.08 -13.72
CA TRP A 93 10.18 7.19 -12.64
C TRP A 93 11.03 7.37 -11.38
N THR A 94 12.29 7.74 -11.54
CA THR A 94 13.23 8.01 -10.44
C THR A 94 12.77 9.21 -9.61
N LEU A 95 12.38 10.31 -10.28
CA LEU A 95 11.80 11.48 -9.60
C LEU A 95 10.41 11.18 -9.02
N ALA A 96 9.63 10.29 -9.65
CA ALA A 96 8.36 9.85 -9.09
C ALA A 96 8.55 9.07 -7.79
N ALA A 97 9.54 8.18 -7.72
CA ALA A 97 9.91 7.49 -6.49
C ALA A 97 10.38 8.47 -5.40
N ALA A 98 11.24 9.43 -5.75
CA ALA A 98 11.68 10.48 -4.81
C ALA A 98 10.49 11.32 -4.31
N ALA A 99 9.50 11.61 -5.17
CA ALA A 99 8.30 12.35 -4.82
C ALA A 99 7.35 11.55 -3.91
N TYR A 100 7.36 10.22 -4.01
CA TYR A 100 6.61 9.38 -3.08
C TYR A 100 7.08 9.59 -1.63
N ASN A 101 8.37 9.61 -1.42
CA ASN A 101 8.98 9.81 -0.11
C ASN A 101 8.90 11.28 0.38
N ARG A 102 9.31 12.25 -0.47
CA ARG A 102 9.46 13.66 -0.08
C ARG A 102 8.23 14.52 -0.32
N GLY A 103 7.26 13.99 -1.06
CA GLY A 103 6.14 14.75 -1.60
C GLY A 103 6.52 15.53 -2.88
N MET A 104 5.56 15.64 -3.80
CA MET A 104 5.77 16.33 -5.09
C MET A 104 6.21 17.79 -4.93
N SER A 105 5.65 18.51 -3.95
CA SER A 105 6.05 19.90 -3.68
C SER A 105 7.50 20.02 -3.20
N GLY A 106 7.95 19.05 -2.39
CA GLY A 106 9.32 19.01 -1.87
C GLY A 106 10.35 18.75 -2.97
N VAL A 107 10.07 17.81 -3.87
CA VAL A 107 10.92 17.53 -5.03
C VAL A 107 10.94 18.71 -5.99
N ASN A 108 9.78 19.29 -6.31
CA ASN A 108 9.69 20.46 -7.21
C ASN A 108 10.50 21.65 -6.70
N ARG A 109 10.43 21.96 -5.39
CA ARG A 109 11.24 23.02 -4.79
C ARG A 109 12.75 22.74 -4.91
N ALA A 110 13.15 21.48 -4.66
CA ALA A 110 14.55 21.10 -4.75
C ALA A 110 15.11 21.24 -6.17
N LEU A 111 14.38 20.74 -7.18
CA LEU A 111 14.75 20.86 -8.59
C LEU A 111 14.91 22.33 -9.02
N LYS A 112 13.93 23.19 -8.66
CA LYS A 112 13.99 24.62 -8.98
C LYS A 112 15.11 25.33 -8.26
N LYS A 113 15.28 25.11 -6.93
CA LYS A 113 16.29 25.78 -6.11
C LYS A 113 17.71 25.46 -6.58
N GLN A 114 17.95 24.24 -7.05
CA GLN A 114 19.27 23.76 -7.45
C GLN A 114 19.49 23.85 -8.95
N ASN A 115 18.49 24.30 -9.72
CA ASN A 115 18.53 24.40 -11.19
C ASN A 115 18.97 23.10 -11.89
N VAL A 116 18.45 21.96 -11.43
CA VAL A 116 18.75 20.63 -12.00
C VAL A 116 17.46 19.92 -12.41
N LYS A 117 17.57 18.90 -13.28
CA LYS A 117 16.42 18.16 -13.82
C LYS A 117 16.46 16.67 -13.45
N SER A 118 17.60 16.17 -12.97
CA SER A 118 17.78 14.75 -12.62
C SER A 118 17.76 14.55 -11.11
N TYR A 119 17.23 13.40 -10.67
CA TYR A 119 17.32 12.95 -9.28
C TYR A 119 18.77 12.83 -8.82
N TYR A 120 19.66 12.37 -9.69
CA TYR A 120 21.05 12.09 -9.36
C TYR A 120 21.89 13.36 -9.14
N ASP A 121 21.43 14.49 -9.68
CA ASP A 121 22.07 15.79 -9.52
C ASP A 121 21.53 16.56 -8.30
N LEU A 122 20.49 16.02 -7.63
CA LEU A 122 19.87 16.68 -6.49
C LEU A 122 20.63 16.43 -5.18
N LEU A 123 20.98 17.48 -4.49
CA LEU A 123 21.37 17.43 -3.09
C LEU A 123 20.07 17.29 -2.24
N LEU A 124 19.83 16.11 -1.74
CA LEU A 124 18.66 15.74 -0.95
C LEU A 124 19.06 15.31 0.46
N GLY A 125 18.13 15.42 1.41
CA GLY A 125 18.31 14.85 2.75
C GLY A 125 18.49 13.32 2.68
N ASN A 126 19.15 12.77 3.69
CA ASN A 126 19.59 11.37 3.72
C ASN A 126 18.50 10.34 3.36
N GLU A 127 17.29 10.54 3.84
CA GLU A 127 16.16 9.63 3.57
C GLU A 127 15.84 9.59 2.07
N THR A 128 15.55 10.74 1.45
CA THR A 128 15.17 10.81 0.03
C THR A 128 16.36 10.51 -0.90
N ARG A 129 17.58 10.91 -0.53
CA ARG A 129 18.80 10.60 -1.29
C ARG A 129 19.04 9.10 -1.42
N ARG A 130 18.70 8.32 -0.41
CA ARG A 130 18.88 6.86 -0.38
C ARG A 130 17.67 6.09 -0.88
N TYR A 131 16.55 6.77 -1.13
CA TYR A 131 15.27 6.09 -1.35
C TYR A 131 15.26 5.19 -2.59
N VAL A 132 15.72 5.69 -3.73
CA VAL A 132 15.80 4.91 -4.98
C VAL A 132 16.78 3.75 -4.83
N PHE A 133 17.92 3.98 -4.18
CA PHE A 133 18.90 2.91 -3.93
C PHE A 133 18.35 1.83 -2.99
N ARG A 134 17.52 2.20 -2.03
CA ARG A 134 16.81 1.22 -1.18
C ARG A 134 15.83 0.36 -1.98
N ILE A 135 15.14 0.91 -2.97
CA ILE A 135 14.29 0.14 -3.89
C ILE A 135 15.13 -0.93 -4.59
N HIS A 136 16.28 -0.54 -5.16
CA HIS A 136 17.17 -1.48 -5.83
C HIS A 136 17.76 -2.52 -4.88
N ALA A 137 18.19 -2.12 -3.70
CA ALA A 137 18.73 -3.05 -2.69
C ALA A 137 17.69 -4.10 -2.28
N ILE A 138 16.46 -3.68 -1.99
CA ILE A 138 15.36 -4.61 -1.65
C ILE A 138 15.01 -5.51 -2.83
N LYS A 139 15.01 -5.00 -4.07
CA LYS A 139 14.82 -5.81 -5.27
C LYS A 139 15.85 -6.93 -5.36
N LEU A 140 17.14 -6.62 -5.20
CA LEU A 140 18.21 -7.60 -5.24
C LEU A 140 18.06 -8.67 -4.15
N ILE A 141 17.77 -8.25 -2.91
CA ILE A 141 17.61 -9.15 -1.77
C ILE A 141 16.39 -10.06 -1.96
N LEU A 142 15.25 -9.52 -2.38
CA LEU A 142 14.03 -10.33 -2.52
C LEU A 142 14.03 -11.26 -3.73
N ASN A 143 14.78 -10.91 -4.79
CA ASN A 143 14.94 -11.79 -5.94
C ASN A 143 15.91 -12.95 -5.69
N ASN A 144 16.94 -12.74 -4.86
CA ASN A 144 17.96 -13.73 -4.56
C ASN A 144 18.32 -13.72 -3.07
N PRO A 145 17.39 -14.08 -2.16
CA PRO A 145 17.58 -13.91 -0.72
C PRO A 145 18.78 -14.71 -0.20
N ASN A 146 19.04 -15.89 -0.75
CA ASN A 146 20.16 -16.75 -0.34
C ASN A 146 21.52 -16.06 -0.51
N ASN A 147 21.71 -15.24 -1.55
CA ASN A 147 22.93 -14.48 -1.79
C ASN A 147 23.24 -13.44 -0.70
N TYR A 148 22.23 -13.15 0.13
CA TYR A 148 22.30 -12.17 1.22
C TYR A 148 22.13 -12.82 2.60
N GLY A 149 22.29 -14.16 2.69
CA GLY A 149 22.22 -14.90 3.95
C GLY A 149 20.81 -15.16 4.46
N PHE A 150 19.77 -14.97 3.64
CA PHE A 150 18.38 -15.26 4.01
C PHE A 150 17.94 -16.59 3.40
N PHE A 151 18.00 -17.63 4.19
CA PHE A 151 17.56 -18.98 3.79
C PHE A 151 16.12 -19.19 4.26
N VAL A 152 15.17 -19.16 3.33
CA VAL A 152 13.73 -19.29 3.63
C VAL A 152 13.19 -20.49 2.84
N GLY A 153 12.75 -21.51 3.56
CA GLY A 153 12.12 -22.69 2.97
C GLY A 153 10.71 -22.37 2.44
N ASP A 154 10.25 -23.13 1.45
CA ASP A 154 8.94 -22.89 0.83
C ASP A 154 7.77 -22.92 1.82
N SER A 155 7.84 -23.79 2.85
CA SER A 155 6.83 -23.88 3.91
C SER A 155 6.77 -22.67 4.85
N GLU A 156 7.81 -21.82 4.85
CA GLU A 156 7.91 -20.65 5.71
C GLU A 156 7.29 -19.39 5.11
N TYR A 157 6.98 -19.41 3.80
CA TYR A 157 6.28 -18.31 3.17
C TYR A 157 4.83 -18.27 3.63
N TYR A 158 4.28 -17.04 3.77
CA TYR A 158 2.87 -16.86 4.06
C TYR A 158 2.04 -17.47 2.94
N LYS A 159 1.11 -18.33 3.32
CA LYS A 159 0.16 -18.94 2.39
C LYS A 159 -0.80 -17.89 1.83
N ASP A 160 -1.33 -18.18 0.65
CA ASP A 160 -2.42 -17.38 0.09
C ASP A 160 -3.66 -17.51 0.96
N ASP A 161 -4.45 -16.45 1.04
CA ASP A 161 -5.73 -16.51 1.70
C ASP A 161 -6.77 -17.13 0.76
N ASP A 162 -7.54 -18.06 1.27
CA ASP A 162 -8.76 -18.55 0.61
C ASP A 162 -9.97 -17.82 1.22
N PHE A 163 -10.70 -17.07 0.39
CA PHE A 163 -11.85 -16.28 0.82
C PHE A 163 -12.86 -16.07 -0.30
N GLU A 164 -14.09 -15.88 0.08
CA GLU A 164 -15.14 -15.36 -0.79
C GLU A 164 -15.28 -13.84 -0.62
N VAL A 165 -15.77 -13.17 -1.66
CA VAL A 165 -16.06 -11.74 -1.62
C VAL A 165 -17.57 -11.53 -1.55
N MET A 166 -18.04 -11.05 -0.41
CA MET A 166 -19.43 -10.64 -0.21
C MET A 166 -19.60 -9.16 -0.56
N ASN A 167 -20.57 -8.85 -1.43
CA ASN A 167 -20.94 -7.46 -1.72
C ASN A 167 -22.00 -7.01 -0.70
N VAL A 168 -21.68 -5.92 0.03
CA VAL A 168 -22.55 -5.34 1.06
C VAL A 168 -22.86 -3.90 0.71
N ASP A 169 -24.11 -3.56 0.50
CA ASP A 169 -24.60 -2.21 0.20
C ASP A 169 -25.55 -1.65 1.26
N TYR A 170 -25.64 -2.31 2.39
CA TYR A 170 -26.45 -1.94 3.56
C TYR A 170 -25.59 -1.70 4.80
N PRO A 171 -26.12 -0.99 5.81
CA PRO A 171 -25.40 -0.81 7.07
C PRO A 171 -25.35 -2.10 7.89
N ILE A 172 -24.22 -2.37 8.52
CA ILE A 172 -24.05 -3.48 9.47
C ILE A 172 -23.97 -2.88 10.87
N LYS A 173 -24.97 -3.14 11.71
CA LYS A 173 -25.02 -2.59 13.08
C LYS A 173 -23.97 -3.19 13.99
N ASN A 174 -23.67 -4.47 13.83
CA ASN A 174 -22.71 -5.21 14.65
C ASN A 174 -21.89 -6.17 13.77
N LEU A 175 -20.59 -5.90 13.63
CA LEU A 175 -19.69 -6.74 12.84
C LEU A 175 -19.39 -8.09 13.50
N SER A 176 -19.58 -8.24 14.83
CA SER A 176 -19.44 -9.55 15.49
C SER A 176 -20.56 -10.49 15.09
N GLU A 177 -21.80 -10.00 15.15
CA GLU A 177 -22.97 -10.79 14.69
C GLU A 177 -22.92 -11.08 13.19
N PHE A 178 -22.44 -10.12 12.40
CA PHE A 178 -22.23 -10.32 10.96
C PHE A 178 -21.19 -11.41 10.69
N ALA A 179 -20.09 -11.43 11.43
CA ALA A 179 -19.07 -12.45 11.31
C ALA A 179 -19.62 -13.84 11.67
N ASP A 180 -20.32 -13.95 12.80
CA ASP A 180 -20.93 -15.19 13.28
C ASP A 180 -21.92 -15.77 12.27
N LYS A 181 -22.79 -14.95 11.71
CA LYS A 181 -23.74 -15.35 10.63
C LYS A 181 -23.05 -15.87 9.36
N ASN A 182 -21.77 -15.53 9.16
CA ASN A 182 -20.96 -15.99 8.03
C ASN A 182 -19.98 -17.11 8.44
N GLY A 183 -20.17 -17.74 9.60
CA GLY A 183 -19.37 -18.88 10.06
C GLY A 183 -17.94 -18.54 10.50
N ILE A 184 -17.64 -17.25 10.75
CA ILE A 184 -16.32 -16.80 11.20
C ILE A 184 -16.43 -15.95 12.47
N ASN A 185 -15.32 -15.77 13.19
CA ASN A 185 -15.30 -14.87 14.34
C ASN A 185 -14.91 -13.43 13.94
N TYR A 186 -15.22 -12.49 14.85
CA TYR A 186 -14.93 -11.06 14.66
C TYR A 186 -13.46 -10.76 14.36
N LYS A 187 -12.51 -11.42 15.05
CA LYS A 187 -11.07 -11.24 14.84
C LYS A 187 -10.69 -11.60 13.40
N THR A 188 -11.16 -12.72 12.92
CA THR A 188 -10.93 -13.20 11.55
C THR A 188 -11.50 -12.22 10.53
N LEU A 189 -12.75 -11.76 10.71
CA LEU A 189 -13.35 -10.73 9.85
C LEU A 189 -12.48 -9.48 9.75
N LYS A 190 -11.97 -8.99 10.90
CA LYS A 190 -11.12 -7.78 10.96
C LYS A 190 -9.74 -7.99 10.33
N ILE A 191 -9.15 -9.17 10.43
CA ILE A 191 -7.86 -9.50 9.79
C ILE A 191 -8.00 -9.42 8.26
N PHE A 192 -9.09 -9.97 7.71
CA PHE A 192 -9.34 -9.97 6.27
C PHE A 192 -9.86 -8.61 5.75
N ASN A 193 -10.47 -7.81 6.63
CA ASN A 193 -11.03 -6.50 6.30
C ASN A 193 -10.52 -5.41 7.27
N PRO A 194 -9.20 -5.14 7.32
CA PRO A 194 -8.61 -4.20 8.29
C PRO A 194 -9.06 -2.75 8.07
N TRP A 195 -9.64 -2.44 6.92
CA TRP A 195 -10.20 -1.14 6.56
C TRP A 195 -11.53 -0.83 7.28
N LEU A 196 -12.21 -1.83 7.82
CA LEU A 196 -13.37 -1.67 8.73
C LEU A 196 -12.83 -1.32 10.13
N ILE A 197 -12.71 -0.05 10.48
CA ILE A 197 -12.03 0.38 11.72
C ILE A 197 -12.90 0.34 12.97
N GLN A 198 -14.23 0.39 12.83
CA GLN A 198 -15.18 0.28 13.95
C GLN A 198 -15.73 -1.16 14.09
N ASN A 199 -16.61 -1.35 15.07
CA ASN A 199 -17.37 -2.60 15.28
C ASN A 199 -18.70 -2.64 14.48
N HIS A 200 -18.93 -1.67 13.63
CA HIS A 200 -20.10 -1.52 12.77
C HIS A 200 -19.70 -0.88 11.44
N LEU A 201 -20.54 -0.97 10.43
CA LEU A 201 -20.40 -0.30 9.15
C LEU A 201 -21.61 0.60 8.91
N ASN A 202 -21.42 1.91 8.95
CA ASN A 202 -22.43 2.87 8.55
C ASN A 202 -22.42 3.01 7.02
N ASN A 203 -23.48 2.60 6.36
CA ASN A 203 -23.57 2.70 4.90
C ASN A 203 -24.87 3.38 4.47
N ARG A 204 -25.02 4.65 4.82
CA ARG A 204 -26.20 5.47 4.44
C ARG A 204 -26.26 5.74 2.93
N SER A 205 -25.12 5.77 2.26
CA SER A 205 -25.00 6.02 0.82
C SER A 205 -25.25 4.80 -0.05
N LYS A 206 -25.50 3.64 0.55
CA LYS A 206 -25.63 2.34 -0.15
C LYS A 206 -24.44 2.04 -1.08
N LYS A 207 -23.23 2.48 -0.70
CA LYS A 207 -22.00 2.11 -1.40
C LYS A 207 -21.83 0.58 -1.34
N LYS A 208 -21.43 -0.02 -2.45
CA LYS A 208 -21.09 -1.45 -2.49
C LYS A 208 -19.70 -1.68 -1.94
N TYR A 209 -19.60 -2.27 -0.76
CA TYR A 209 -18.35 -2.71 -0.15
C TYR A 209 -18.11 -4.19 -0.45
N LYS A 210 -16.86 -4.52 -0.74
CA LYS A 210 -16.40 -5.90 -0.91
C LYS A 210 -15.80 -6.38 0.39
N ILE A 211 -16.53 -7.20 1.13
CA ILE A 211 -16.10 -7.79 2.39
C ILE A 211 -15.54 -9.19 2.09
N LYS A 212 -14.32 -9.47 2.52
CA LYS A 212 -13.67 -10.78 2.39
C LYS A 212 -14.10 -11.67 3.54
N ILE A 213 -14.66 -12.82 3.23
CA ILE A 213 -15.06 -13.88 4.18
C ILE A 213 -14.16 -15.09 3.91
N PRO A 214 -13.20 -15.41 4.81
CA PRO A 214 -12.34 -16.59 4.64
C PRO A 214 -13.16 -17.89 4.73
N LYS A 215 -12.69 -18.90 3.98
CA LYS A 215 -13.24 -20.26 4.00
C LYS A 215 -12.63 -21.09 5.10
#